data_5a1aaa0f5d3957d6a41826ee3791f05e
#
_entry.id   5a1aaa0f5d3957d6a41826ee3791f05e
#
_cell.length_a   1.000
_cell.length_b   1.000
_cell.length_c   1.000
_cell.angle_alpha   90.00
_cell.angle_beta   90.00
_cell.angle_gamma   90.00
#
_symmetry.space_group_name_H-M   'P 1'
#
loop_
_entity.id
_entity.type
_entity.pdbx_description
1 polymer ?
#
loop_
_entity_poly.entity_id
_entity_poly.type
_entity_poly.pdbx_seq_one_letter_code
_entity_poly.pdbx_strand_id
1 'polypeptide(L)'
;MENPFIISPSGAGLGNADESVIYDIIIIGGGPSGLTAAIYASRSGLNVLLMEKIAVGGQIFLTADVENYPGFDSISGPELTEKMDAQAVKFGTKKVFDEAQSLMADTSGIKHVKCLSGASYSAKSVIISTGARYRDIGVPGEGKYKGRGISNCATCDAAFYRNKEVAVIGGGDTAVEEGIYLTKFASKVHIIHRRNELRASKIIQKRAFENPRISFIFDTVAEEVLGDTKGVTGLKL
;
A
#
# COMPACT_ATOMS: atom_id res chain seq x y z
N MET A 1 -1.11 -25.62 -9.60
CA MET A 1 -2.22 -24.88 -8.95
C MET A 1 -2.00 -23.43 -9.30
N GLU A 2 -2.77 -22.94 -10.25
CA GLU A 2 -2.70 -21.56 -10.75
C GLU A 2 -3.14 -20.58 -9.66
N ASN A 3 -2.43 -19.50 -9.54
CA ASN A 3 -2.68 -18.44 -8.56
C ASN A 3 -3.99 -17.71 -8.96
N PRO A 4 -5.08 -17.73 -8.16
CA PRO A 4 -6.39 -17.19 -8.55
C PRO A 4 -6.47 -15.65 -8.52
N PHE A 5 -5.36 -14.94 -8.32
CA PHE A 5 -5.30 -13.47 -8.27
C PHE A 5 -4.61 -12.82 -9.47
N ILE A 6 -4.50 -13.52 -10.60
CA ILE A 6 -4.22 -12.82 -11.85
C ILE A 6 -5.55 -12.26 -12.34
N ILE A 7 -5.91 -11.08 -11.89
CA ILE A 7 -6.91 -10.26 -12.56
C ILE A 7 -6.24 -9.83 -13.86
N SER A 8 -6.53 -10.54 -14.95
CA SER A 8 -6.28 -10.01 -16.29
C SER A 8 -6.99 -8.66 -16.36
N PRO A 9 -6.32 -7.56 -16.67
CA PRO A 9 -7.00 -6.30 -16.85
C PRO A 9 -7.96 -6.47 -18.04
N SER A 10 -9.25 -6.64 -17.73
CA SER A 10 -10.30 -6.50 -18.73
C SER A 10 -10.15 -5.09 -19.32
N GLY A 11 -9.90 -5.03 -20.61
CA GLY A 11 -9.50 -3.84 -21.36
C GLY A 11 -10.56 -2.74 -21.44
N ALA A 12 -10.83 -2.09 -20.30
CA ALA A 12 -11.60 -0.86 -20.25
C ALA A 12 -10.67 0.25 -19.74
N GLY A 13 -10.12 1.04 -20.66
CA GLY A 13 -9.45 2.30 -20.36
C GLY A 13 -7.93 2.31 -20.29
N LEU A 14 -7.25 1.43 -20.99
CA LEU A 14 -5.86 1.65 -21.38
C LEU A 14 -5.87 2.75 -22.46
N GLY A 15 -5.83 4.02 -22.03
CA GLY A 15 -5.42 5.07 -22.93
C GLY A 15 -4.04 4.66 -23.43
N ASN A 16 -3.92 4.42 -24.77
CA ASN A 16 -2.68 4.00 -25.37
C ASN A 16 -1.59 5.02 -25.04
N ALA A 17 -0.71 4.67 -24.11
CA ALA A 17 0.48 5.44 -23.86
C ALA A 17 1.32 5.35 -25.13
N ASP A 18 1.75 6.51 -25.62
CA ASP A 18 2.48 6.61 -26.89
C ASP A 18 3.92 7.04 -26.57
N GLU A 19 4.87 6.19 -26.91
CA GLU A 19 6.30 6.43 -26.68
C GLU A 19 6.86 7.58 -27.55
N SER A 20 6.20 7.92 -28.64
CA SER A 20 6.60 9.01 -29.53
C SER A 20 6.19 10.40 -29.00
N VAL A 21 5.34 10.45 -27.98
CA VAL A 21 4.79 11.69 -27.42
C VAL A 21 5.66 12.18 -26.25
N ILE A 22 5.97 13.48 -26.25
CA ILE A 22 6.53 14.13 -25.08
C ILE A 22 5.35 14.61 -24.22
N TYR A 23 5.14 13.96 -23.07
CA TYR A 23 4.13 14.35 -22.11
C TYR A 23 4.52 15.66 -21.39
N ASP A 24 3.55 16.41 -20.90
CA ASP A 24 3.85 17.51 -19.99
C ASP A 24 4.32 16.98 -18.65
N ILE A 25 3.64 15.92 -18.16
CA ILE A 25 3.97 15.28 -16.88
C ILE A 25 3.85 13.75 -17.01
N ILE A 26 4.86 13.03 -16.54
CA ILE A 26 4.74 11.61 -16.18
C ILE A 26 4.63 11.54 -14.65
N ILE A 27 3.64 10.78 -14.14
CA ILE A 27 3.46 10.50 -12.72
C ILE A 27 3.77 9.04 -12.48
N ILE A 28 4.75 8.75 -11.63
CA ILE A 28 5.16 7.39 -11.30
C ILE A 28 4.54 7.01 -9.96
N GLY A 29 3.58 6.06 -9.99
CA GLY A 29 2.81 5.56 -8.86
C GLY A 29 1.37 6.05 -8.85
N GLY A 30 0.43 5.11 -8.90
CA GLY A 30 -1.02 5.32 -8.99
C GLY A 30 -1.74 5.24 -7.63
N GLY A 31 -1.06 5.52 -6.52
CA GLY A 31 -1.70 5.70 -5.22
C GLY A 31 -2.43 7.05 -5.11
N PRO A 32 -3.08 7.38 -3.97
CA PRO A 32 -3.84 8.62 -3.79
C PRO A 32 -3.06 9.88 -4.13
N SER A 33 -1.77 9.93 -3.81
CA SER A 33 -0.89 11.04 -4.13
C SER A 33 -0.75 11.25 -5.65
N GLY A 34 -0.42 10.16 -6.38
CA GLY A 34 -0.30 10.21 -7.83
C GLY A 34 -1.61 10.48 -8.54
N LEU A 35 -2.71 9.86 -8.09
CA LEU A 35 -4.04 10.12 -8.63
C LEU A 35 -4.46 11.58 -8.41
N THR A 36 -4.20 12.15 -7.23
CA THR A 36 -4.46 13.56 -6.96
C THR A 36 -3.66 14.46 -7.91
N ALA A 37 -2.37 14.19 -8.07
CA ALA A 37 -1.52 14.94 -9.00
C ALA A 37 -2.05 14.83 -10.45
N ALA A 38 -2.46 13.63 -10.88
CA ALA A 38 -3.04 13.39 -12.20
C ALA A 38 -4.32 14.18 -12.43
N ILE A 39 -5.24 14.19 -11.44
CA ILE A 39 -6.49 14.96 -11.50
C ILE A 39 -6.19 16.45 -11.72
N TYR A 40 -5.32 17.05 -10.91
CA TYR A 40 -5.04 18.48 -11.01
C TYR A 40 -4.30 18.84 -12.28
N ALA A 41 -3.30 18.05 -12.68
CA ALA A 41 -2.55 18.29 -13.91
C ALA A 41 -3.44 18.17 -15.16
N SER A 42 -4.25 17.11 -15.26
CA SER A 42 -5.16 16.91 -16.40
C SER A 42 -6.25 17.98 -16.46
N ARG A 43 -6.81 18.41 -15.30
CA ARG A 43 -7.76 19.53 -15.25
C ARG A 43 -7.15 20.85 -15.72
N SER A 44 -5.85 21.01 -15.60
CA SER A 44 -5.12 22.19 -16.11
C SER A 44 -4.84 22.10 -17.62
N GLY A 45 -5.33 21.09 -18.31
CA GLY A 45 -5.15 20.88 -19.75
C GLY A 45 -3.79 20.30 -20.14
N LEU A 46 -3.03 19.79 -19.18
CA LEU A 46 -1.74 19.16 -19.43
C LEU A 46 -1.92 17.74 -19.96
N ASN A 47 -1.02 17.29 -20.85
CA ASN A 47 -0.95 15.91 -21.33
C ASN A 47 -0.21 15.08 -20.28
N VAL A 48 -0.98 14.23 -19.54
CA VAL A 48 -0.50 13.48 -18.37
C VAL A 48 -0.48 11.99 -18.65
N LEU A 49 0.64 11.34 -18.31
CA LEU A 49 0.78 9.89 -18.24
C LEU A 49 0.94 9.46 -16.80
N LEU A 50 0.01 8.66 -16.28
CA LEU A 50 0.13 7.97 -15.01
C LEU A 50 0.69 6.57 -15.24
N MET A 51 1.81 6.26 -14.61
CA MET A 51 2.48 4.97 -14.67
C MET A 51 2.31 4.25 -13.35
N GLU A 52 1.78 3.02 -13.39
CA GLU A 52 1.58 2.18 -12.23
C GLU A 52 2.05 0.75 -12.52
N LYS A 53 2.68 0.11 -11.52
CA LYS A 53 3.29 -1.20 -11.70
C LYS A 53 2.26 -2.33 -11.86
N ILE A 54 1.21 -2.34 -11.03
CA ILE A 54 0.27 -3.47 -10.95
C ILE A 54 -1.17 -2.98 -11.10
N ALA A 55 -1.63 -2.15 -10.16
CA ALA A 55 -2.99 -1.64 -10.12
C ALA A 55 -3.03 -0.30 -9.39
N VAL A 56 -3.88 0.61 -9.85
CA VAL A 56 -4.09 1.90 -9.17
C VAL A 56 -4.69 1.70 -7.79
N GLY A 57 -4.34 2.61 -6.87
CA GLY A 57 -4.85 2.63 -5.51
C GLY A 57 -3.76 2.56 -4.44
N GLY A 58 -2.59 1.95 -4.75
CA GLY A 58 -1.49 1.83 -3.80
C GLY A 58 -1.90 1.09 -2.52
N GLN A 59 -1.31 1.43 -1.39
CA GLN A 59 -1.60 0.76 -0.12
C GLN A 59 -3.02 1.04 0.42
N ILE A 60 -3.61 2.17 0.08
CA ILE A 60 -5.00 2.51 0.48
C ILE A 60 -5.99 1.48 -0.08
N PHE A 61 -5.73 0.93 -1.27
CA PHE A 61 -6.59 -0.11 -1.85
C PHE A 61 -6.79 -1.32 -0.91
N LEU A 62 -5.81 -1.60 -0.04
CA LEU A 62 -5.86 -2.71 0.92
C LEU A 62 -6.54 -2.33 2.24
N THR A 63 -6.93 -1.08 2.44
CA THR A 63 -7.52 -0.59 3.69
C THR A 63 -9.04 -0.80 3.69
N ALA A 64 -9.57 -1.46 4.73
CA ALA A 64 -11.00 -1.76 4.81
C ALA A 64 -11.84 -0.49 5.01
N ASP A 65 -11.41 0.38 5.92
CA ASP A 65 -12.12 1.59 6.31
C ASP A 65 -11.15 2.79 6.36
N VAL A 66 -11.42 3.82 5.58
CA VAL A 66 -10.68 5.09 5.54
C VAL A 66 -11.59 6.17 6.10
N GLU A 67 -11.27 6.67 7.30
CA GLU A 67 -12.06 7.66 8.03
C GLU A 67 -11.39 9.05 8.06
N ASN A 68 -10.20 9.18 7.47
CA ASN A 68 -9.39 10.39 7.51
C ASN A 68 -9.18 11.04 6.13
N TYR A 69 -9.99 10.65 5.14
CA TYR A 69 -9.99 11.30 3.83
C TYR A 69 -11.12 12.35 3.79
N PRO A 70 -10.81 13.65 3.66
CA PRO A 70 -11.82 14.72 3.70
C PRO A 70 -12.92 14.52 2.64
N GLY A 71 -14.17 14.66 3.06
CA GLY A 71 -15.34 14.49 2.20
C GLY A 71 -16.08 13.17 2.37
N PHE A 72 -15.54 12.26 3.17
CA PHE A 72 -16.20 11.00 3.57
C PHE A 72 -16.09 10.80 5.07
N ASP A 73 -17.19 10.41 5.72
CA ASP A 73 -17.18 10.01 7.13
C ASP A 73 -16.44 8.66 7.29
N SER A 74 -16.68 7.74 6.35
CA SER A 74 -15.96 6.50 6.14
C SER A 74 -16.17 6.02 4.71
N ILE A 75 -15.13 5.46 4.10
CA ILE A 75 -15.16 4.86 2.77
C ILE A 75 -14.15 3.71 2.71
N SER A 76 -14.44 2.65 1.94
CA SER A 76 -13.44 1.61 1.73
C SER A 76 -12.29 2.11 0.83
N GLY A 77 -11.08 1.61 1.07
CA GLY A 77 -9.92 1.96 0.25
C GLY A 77 -10.11 1.67 -1.24
N PRO A 78 -10.64 0.48 -1.62
CA PRO A 78 -10.98 0.18 -3.02
C PRO A 78 -11.94 1.21 -3.62
N GLU A 79 -13.05 1.52 -2.95
CA GLU A 79 -14.04 2.48 -3.46
C GLU A 79 -13.46 3.90 -3.58
N LEU A 80 -12.68 4.34 -2.61
CA LEU A 80 -12.01 5.65 -2.66
C LEU A 80 -11.08 5.74 -3.87
N THR A 81 -10.23 4.74 -4.06
CA THR A 81 -9.24 4.75 -5.14
C THR A 81 -9.87 4.58 -6.52
N GLU A 82 -10.96 3.82 -6.63
CA GLU A 82 -11.76 3.72 -7.86
C GLU A 82 -12.37 5.08 -8.24
N LYS A 83 -12.94 5.81 -7.27
CA LYS A 83 -13.48 7.16 -7.51
C LYS A 83 -12.39 8.13 -7.96
N MET A 84 -11.20 8.07 -7.34
CA MET A 84 -10.07 8.93 -7.72
C MET A 84 -9.55 8.58 -9.12
N ASP A 85 -9.42 7.32 -9.46
CA ASP A 85 -9.00 6.85 -10.77
C ASP A 85 -9.99 7.28 -11.87
N ALA A 86 -11.27 7.04 -11.65
CA ALA A 86 -12.34 7.46 -12.57
C ALA A 86 -12.30 9.00 -12.79
N GLN A 87 -12.03 9.77 -11.74
CA GLN A 87 -11.90 11.22 -11.85
C GLN A 87 -10.67 11.64 -12.67
N ALA A 88 -9.52 10.98 -12.48
CA ALA A 88 -8.31 11.24 -13.28
C ALA A 88 -8.55 10.94 -14.78
N VAL A 89 -9.15 9.79 -15.07
CA VAL A 89 -9.49 9.37 -16.44
C VAL A 89 -10.49 10.34 -17.08
N LYS A 90 -11.50 10.78 -16.33
CA LYS A 90 -12.50 11.76 -16.82
C LYS A 90 -11.84 13.06 -17.31
N PHE A 91 -10.73 13.47 -16.71
CA PHE A 91 -10.00 14.67 -17.13
C PHE A 91 -8.92 14.40 -18.18
N GLY A 92 -8.82 13.16 -18.69
CA GLY A 92 -7.93 12.83 -19.80
C GLY A 92 -6.57 12.27 -19.41
N THR A 93 -6.37 11.88 -18.14
CA THR A 93 -5.14 11.17 -17.73
C THR A 93 -5.00 9.87 -18.54
N LYS A 94 -3.88 9.72 -19.23
CA LYS A 94 -3.50 8.44 -19.86
C LYS A 94 -2.83 7.56 -18.82
N LYS A 95 -2.96 6.24 -18.96
CA LYS A 95 -2.37 5.27 -18.03
C LYS A 95 -1.52 4.25 -18.77
N VAL A 96 -0.47 3.80 -18.10
CA VAL A 96 0.31 2.62 -18.49
C VAL A 96 0.60 1.78 -17.25
N PHE A 97 0.44 0.45 -17.42
CA PHE A 97 0.79 -0.51 -16.37
C PHE A 97 2.17 -1.09 -16.68
N ASP A 98 3.19 -0.48 -16.06
CA ASP A 98 4.58 -0.91 -16.19
C ASP A 98 5.41 -0.42 -15.00
N GLU A 99 6.55 -1.04 -14.77
CA GLU A 99 7.47 -0.66 -13.70
C GLU A 99 8.55 0.29 -14.20
N ALA A 100 8.56 1.53 -13.69
CA ALA A 100 9.65 2.46 -13.94
C ALA A 100 10.97 1.94 -13.35
N GLN A 101 11.98 1.73 -14.19
CA GLN A 101 13.29 1.26 -13.76
C GLN A 101 14.32 2.38 -13.62
N SER A 102 14.30 3.33 -14.52
CA SER A 102 15.24 4.45 -14.49
C SER A 102 14.62 5.74 -14.99
N LEU A 103 15.15 6.85 -14.49
CA LEU A 103 14.79 8.20 -14.87
C LEU A 103 16.07 8.95 -15.20
N MET A 104 16.15 9.50 -16.41
CA MET A 104 17.29 10.31 -16.87
C MET A 104 16.77 11.58 -17.49
N ALA A 105 17.55 12.66 -17.40
CA ALA A 105 17.30 13.89 -18.14
C ALA A 105 18.34 14.03 -19.24
N ASP A 106 17.91 14.44 -20.43
CA ASP A 106 18.82 14.77 -21.51
C ASP A 106 19.31 16.24 -21.41
N THR A 107 20.17 16.64 -22.36
CA THR A 107 20.73 17.99 -22.40
C THR A 107 19.71 19.09 -22.69
N SER A 108 18.54 18.75 -23.25
CA SER A 108 17.42 19.67 -23.47
C SER A 108 16.53 19.81 -22.24
N GLY A 109 16.77 19.01 -21.20
CA GLY A 109 15.98 18.97 -19.98
C GLY A 109 14.74 18.08 -20.06
N ILE A 110 14.53 17.33 -21.13
CA ILE A 110 13.49 16.31 -21.24
C ILE A 110 13.88 15.09 -20.35
N LYS A 111 12.89 14.56 -19.65
CA LYS A 111 13.03 13.39 -18.77
C LYS A 111 12.57 12.16 -19.52
N HIS A 112 13.38 11.12 -19.45
CA HIS A 112 13.12 9.81 -20.06
C HIS A 112 12.94 8.78 -18.96
N VAL A 113 11.76 8.17 -18.88
CA VAL A 113 11.44 7.08 -17.95
C VAL A 113 11.49 5.78 -18.70
N LYS A 114 12.48 4.95 -18.40
CA LYS A 114 12.61 3.60 -18.95
C LYS A 114 11.89 2.59 -18.06
N CYS A 115 11.10 1.72 -18.68
CA CYS A 115 10.28 0.71 -18.03
C CYS A 115 10.91 -0.68 -18.06
N LEU A 116 10.40 -1.57 -17.20
CA LEU A 116 10.82 -2.97 -17.14
C LEU A 116 10.51 -3.73 -18.43
N SER A 117 9.41 -3.43 -19.10
CA SER A 117 9.06 -3.98 -20.40
C SER A 117 10.04 -3.63 -21.53
N GLY A 118 10.88 -2.61 -21.33
CA GLY A 118 11.75 -2.01 -22.33
C GLY A 118 11.17 -0.75 -22.98
N ALA A 119 9.91 -0.43 -22.77
CA ALA A 119 9.29 0.82 -23.22
C ALA A 119 9.94 2.04 -22.58
N SER A 120 9.92 3.19 -23.27
CA SER A 120 10.48 4.43 -22.77
C SER A 120 9.55 5.61 -23.05
N TYR A 121 9.20 6.36 -22.02
CA TYR A 121 8.30 7.50 -22.13
C TYR A 121 9.03 8.78 -21.77
N SER A 122 8.71 9.86 -22.51
CA SER A 122 9.38 11.15 -22.38
C SER A 122 8.44 12.21 -21.81
N ALA A 123 8.93 13.09 -20.94
CA ALA A 123 8.15 14.18 -20.39
C ALA A 123 8.98 15.43 -20.08
N LYS A 124 8.31 16.58 -20.01
CA LYS A 124 8.90 17.83 -19.53
C LYS A 124 9.16 17.79 -18.03
N SER A 125 8.29 17.09 -17.26
CA SER A 125 8.39 16.95 -15.81
C SER A 125 7.99 15.55 -15.36
N VAL A 126 8.53 15.12 -14.20
CA VAL A 126 8.17 13.82 -13.59
C VAL A 126 7.80 14.07 -12.12
N ILE A 127 6.69 13.46 -11.71
CA ILE A 127 6.30 13.40 -10.29
C ILE A 127 6.53 11.97 -9.82
N ILE A 128 7.31 11.81 -8.74
CA ILE A 128 7.59 10.52 -8.12
C ILE A 128 6.65 10.36 -6.92
N SER A 129 5.69 9.45 -7.02
CA SER A 129 4.68 9.15 -5.99
C SER A 129 4.58 7.64 -5.72
N THR A 130 5.74 6.98 -5.65
CA THR A 130 5.87 5.52 -5.57
C THR A 130 5.48 4.93 -4.21
N GLY A 131 5.09 5.78 -3.25
CA GLY A 131 4.63 5.36 -1.93
C GLY A 131 5.72 4.75 -1.06
N ALA A 132 5.31 3.84 -0.19
CA ALA A 132 6.17 3.13 0.74
C ALA A 132 5.88 1.63 0.74
N ARG A 133 6.80 0.85 1.27
CA ARG A 133 6.60 -0.59 1.53
C ARG A 133 6.64 -0.85 3.03
N TYR A 134 5.98 -1.91 3.45
CA TYR A 134 6.15 -2.42 4.79
C TYR A 134 7.63 -2.74 5.02
N ARG A 135 8.10 -2.42 6.21
CA ARG A 135 9.46 -2.70 6.61
C ARG A 135 9.50 -4.03 7.34
N ASP A 136 10.35 -4.93 6.89
CA ASP A 136 10.67 -6.13 7.65
C ASP A 136 11.32 -5.75 9.00
N ILE A 137 11.07 -6.55 10.02
CA ILE A 137 11.70 -6.35 11.34
C ILE A 137 13.16 -6.80 11.34
N GLY A 138 13.52 -7.71 10.40
CA GLY A 138 14.91 -8.13 10.18
C GLY A 138 15.42 -9.17 11.18
N VAL A 139 14.51 -9.94 11.79
CA VAL A 139 14.88 -10.95 12.79
C VAL A 139 14.96 -12.36 12.19
N PRO A 140 15.74 -13.27 12.80
CA PRO A 140 15.76 -14.67 12.42
C PRO A 140 14.35 -15.27 12.32
N GLY A 141 14.13 -16.11 11.32
CA GLY A 141 12.83 -16.75 11.09
C GLY A 141 11.83 -15.92 10.27
N GLU A 142 11.93 -14.59 10.22
CA GLU A 142 10.97 -13.75 9.53
C GLU A 142 10.81 -14.15 8.05
N GLY A 143 11.87 -14.18 7.28
CA GLY A 143 11.82 -14.55 5.86
C GLY A 143 11.34 -15.99 5.62
N LYS A 144 11.66 -16.92 6.55
CA LYS A 144 11.25 -18.34 6.46
C LYS A 144 9.75 -18.54 6.59
N TYR A 145 9.09 -17.69 7.38
CA TYR A 145 7.67 -17.88 7.72
C TYR A 145 6.74 -16.86 7.03
N LYS A 146 7.23 -16.02 6.09
CA LYS A 146 6.37 -15.19 5.25
C LYS A 146 5.35 -16.04 4.49
N GLY A 147 4.06 -15.69 4.60
CA GLY A 147 2.94 -16.49 4.05
C GLY A 147 2.66 -17.80 4.81
N ARG A 148 3.37 -18.04 5.92
CA ARG A 148 3.20 -19.23 6.77
C ARG A 148 3.06 -18.85 8.25
N GLY A 149 2.31 -17.78 8.52
CA GLY A 149 2.06 -17.23 9.84
C GLY A 149 2.60 -15.82 10.04
N ILE A 150 3.37 -15.27 9.09
CA ILE A 150 3.72 -13.85 9.02
C ILE A 150 2.98 -13.22 7.86
N SER A 151 2.33 -12.10 8.12
CA SER A 151 1.64 -11.24 7.15
C SER A 151 2.03 -9.78 7.37
N ASN A 152 2.01 -9.01 6.30
CA ASN A 152 2.17 -7.55 6.32
C ASN A 152 0.84 -6.83 5.98
N CYS A 153 -0.28 -7.56 5.90
CA CYS A 153 -1.59 -7.01 5.55
C CYS A 153 -2.67 -7.73 6.35
N ALA A 154 -3.15 -7.10 7.42
CA ALA A 154 -4.19 -7.69 8.26
C ALA A 154 -5.51 -7.86 7.49
N THR A 155 -5.90 -6.89 6.68
CA THR A 155 -7.15 -6.96 5.91
C THR A 155 -7.14 -8.09 4.87
N CYS A 156 -5.96 -8.40 4.31
CA CYS A 156 -5.82 -9.50 3.34
C CYS A 156 -5.91 -10.88 4.01
N ASP A 157 -5.28 -11.02 5.17
CA ASP A 157 -4.96 -12.33 5.74
C ASP A 157 -5.69 -12.66 7.05
N ALA A 158 -6.45 -11.71 7.63
CA ALA A 158 -7.08 -11.86 8.94
C ALA A 158 -7.93 -13.13 9.10
N ALA A 159 -8.58 -13.58 8.02
CA ALA A 159 -9.41 -14.79 8.03
C ALA A 159 -8.61 -16.06 8.39
N PHE A 160 -7.30 -16.11 8.05
CA PHE A 160 -6.41 -17.25 8.39
C PHE A 160 -6.04 -17.29 9.87
N TYR A 161 -6.25 -16.18 10.59
CA TYR A 161 -5.94 -16.05 12.02
C TYR A 161 -7.18 -16.18 12.92
N ARG A 162 -8.31 -16.66 12.39
CA ARG A 162 -9.54 -16.85 13.16
C ARG A 162 -9.28 -17.75 14.39
N ASN A 163 -9.72 -17.24 15.56
CA ASN A 163 -9.59 -17.88 16.86
C ASN A 163 -8.13 -18.16 17.31
N LYS A 164 -7.15 -17.50 16.69
CA LYS A 164 -5.74 -17.58 17.11
C LYS A 164 -5.35 -16.34 17.93
N GLU A 165 -4.32 -16.48 18.75
CA GLU A 165 -3.60 -15.35 19.31
C GLU A 165 -2.61 -14.84 18.25
N VAL A 166 -2.54 -13.52 18.05
CA VAL A 166 -1.66 -12.89 17.07
C VAL A 166 -0.84 -11.78 17.70
N ALA A 167 0.38 -11.59 17.18
CA ALA A 167 1.26 -10.49 17.55
C ALA A 167 1.32 -9.48 16.40
N VAL A 168 1.19 -8.19 16.72
CA VAL A 168 1.38 -7.07 15.79
C VAL A 168 2.61 -6.30 16.23
N ILE A 169 3.60 -6.18 15.35
CA ILE A 169 4.84 -5.48 15.65
C ILE A 169 4.78 -4.05 15.13
N GLY A 170 4.71 -3.10 16.04
CA GLY A 170 4.66 -1.69 15.67
C GLY A 170 3.88 -0.84 16.69
N GLY A 171 3.86 0.47 16.48
CA GLY A 171 3.14 1.42 17.36
C GLY A 171 2.70 2.69 16.62
N GLY A 172 2.73 2.68 15.30
CA GLY A 172 2.14 3.74 14.45
C GLY A 172 0.71 3.42 14.07
N ASP A 173 0.06 4.34 13.35
CA ASP A 173 -1.35 4.20 12.93
C ASP A 173 -1.61 2.84 12.28
N THR A 174 -0.87 2.46 11.26
CA THR A 174 -1.05 1.19 10.54
C THR A 174 -1.05 -0.02 11.48
N ALA A 175 -0.06 -0.13 12.38
CA ALA A 175 0.03 -1.29 13.26
C ALA A 175 -1.14 -1.34 14.26
N VAL A 176 -1.56 -0.19 14.77
CA VAL A 176 -2.64 -0.13 15.77
C VAL A 176 -4.00 -0.35 15.10
N GLU A 177 -4.24 0.23 13.92
CA GLU A 177 -5.45 0.00 13.12
C GLU A 177 -5.60 -1.46 12.70
N GLU A 178 -4.52 -2.05 12.16
CA GLU A 178 -4.49 -3.47 11.82
C GLU A 178 -4.69 -4.37 13.04
N GLY A 179 -4.12 -3.99 14.20
CA GLY A 179 -4.37 -4.67 15.46
C GLY A 179 -5.85 -4.64 15.86
N ILE A 180 -6.51 -3.48 15.76
CA ILE A 180 -7.95 -3.34 16.00
C ILE A 180 -8.74 -4.20 15.02
N TYR A 181 -8.41 -4.14 13.72
CA TYR A 181 -9.08 -4.93 12.70
C TYR A 181 -8.98 -6.45 12.96
N LEU A 182 -7.81 -6.93 13.34
CA LEU A 182 -7.57 -8.34 13.66
C LEU A 182 -8.45 -8.85 14.80
N THR A 183 -8.88 -8.02 15.72
CA THR A 183 -9.79 -8.44 16.81
C THR A 183 -11.15 -8.94 16.31
N LYS A 184 -11.54 -8.63 15.08
CA LYS A 184 -12.76 -9.19 14.45
C LYS A 184 -12.62 -10.71 14.20
N PHE A 185 -11.41 -11.22 14.13
CA PHE A 185 -11.11 -12.62 13.77
C PHE A 185 -10.33 -13.34 14.85
N ALA A 186 -9.24 -12.75 15.33
CA ALA A 186 -8.36 -13.33 16.32
C ALA A 186 -9.02 -13.41 17.71
N SER A 187 -8.64 -14.40 18.50
CA SER A 187 -9.08 -14.51 19.90
C SER A 187 -8.43 -13.44 20.78
N LYS A 188 -7.18 -13.10 20.49
CA LYS A 188 -6.41 -12.05 21.17
C LYS A 188 -5.36 -11.45 20.25
N VAL A 189 -5.09 -10.17 20.43
CA VAL A 189 -4.06 -9.41 19.69
C VAL A 189 -3.07 -8.81 20.67
N HIS A 190 -1.79 -9.06 20.47
CA HIS A 190 -0.70 -8.48 21.25
C HIS A 190 0.01 -7.43 20.40
N ILE A 191 -0.11 -6.16 20.75
CA ILE A 191 0.64 -5.08 20.10
C ILE A 191 1.97 -4.92 20.84
N ILE A 192 3.07 -5.23 20.14
CA ILE A 192 4.43 -5.19 20.67
C ILE A 192 5.11 -3.95 20.14
N HIS A 193 5.56 -3.08 21.03
CA HIS A 193 6.20 -1.83 20.67
C HIS A 193 7.48 -1.57 21.47
N ARG A 194 8.52 -1.14 20.74
CA ARG A 194 9.87 -0.88 21.31
C ARG A 194 9.97 0.33 22.24
N ARG A 195 8.90 1.12 22.37
CA ARG A 195 8.82 2.30 23.24
C ARG A 195 7.72 2.10 24.27
N ASN A 196 7.72 2.95 25.30
CA ASN A 196 6.72 2.94 26.35
C ASN A 196 5.38 3.57 25.95
N GLU A 197 5.30 4.17 24.76
CA GLU A 197 4.07 4.80 24.25
C GLU A 197 3.92 4.61 22.74
N LEU A 198 2.67 4.54 22.28
CA LEU A 198 2.34 4.46 20.87
C LEU A 198 2.53 5.80 20.16
N ARG A 199 2.84 5.75 18.86
CA ARG A 199 2.93 6.92 17.98
C ARG A 199 1.68 7.13 17.14
N ALA A 200 0.74 6.20 17.18
CA ALA A 200 -0.54 6.29 16.48
C ALA A 200 -1.31 7.54 16.91
N SER A 201 -2.27 7.97 16.09
CA SER A 201 -3.16 9.08 16.41
C SER A 201 -3.96 8.79 17.68
N LYS A 202 -4.29 9.82 18.47
CA LYS A 202 -4.93 9.64 19.78
C LYS A 202 -6.29 8.94 19.72
N ILE A 203 -7.05 9.15 18.63
CA ILE A 203 -8.33 8.48 18.42
C ILE A 203 -8.16 6.97 18.23
N ILE A 204 -7.15 6.56 17.47
CA ILE A 204 -6.83 5.15 17.22
C ILE A 204 -6.31 4.50 18.49
N GLN A 205 -5.41 5.19 19.22
CA GLN A 205 -4.93 4.73 20.53
C GLN A 205 -6.09 4.46 21.48
N LYS A 206 -7.05 5.42 21.61
CA LYS A 206 -8.22 5.27 22.47
C LYS A 206 -9.00 4.01 22.12
N ARG A 207 -9.35 3.81 20.84
CA ARG A 207 -10.06 2.62 20.37
C ARG A 207 -9.31 1.32 20.72
N ALA A 208 -7.99 1.31 20.58
CA ALA A 208 -7.18 0.14 20.89
C ALA A 208 -7.12 -0.15 22.40
N PHE A 209 -6.96 0.87 23.24
CA PHE A 209 -6.93 0.71 24.72
C PHE A 209 -8.30 0.28 25.27
N GLU A 210 -9.40 0.69 24.66
CA GLU A 210 -10.76 0.29 25.07
C GLU A 210 -11.13 -1.13 24.55
N ASN A 211 -10.32 -1.74 23.70
CA ASN A 211 -10.63 -3.05 23.13
C ASN A 211 -10.15 -4.20 24.04
N PRO A 212 -11.04 -5.00 24.63
CA PRO A 212 -10.67 -6.05 25.59
C PRO A 212 -9.85 -7.20 24.98
N ARG A 213 -9.83 -7.31 23.65
CA ARG A 213 -9.04 -8.34 22.94
C ARG A 213 -7.63 -7.87 22.63
N ILE A 214 -7.27 -6.61 22.91
CA ILE A 214 -5.93 -6.09 22.68
C ILE A 214 -5.15 -6.04 24.00
N SER A 215 -3.92 -6.49 23.95
CA SER A 215 -2.93 -6.26 25.01
C SER A 215 -1.69 -5.60 24.42
N PHE A 216 -1.01 -4.81 25.24
CA PHE A 216 0.18 -4.08 24.83
C PHE A 216 1.40 -4.63 25.56
N ILE A 217 2.50 -4.80 24.81
CA ILE A 217 3.81 -5.15 25.32
C ILE A 217 4.75 -4.03 24.89
N PHE A 218 4.98 -3.12 25.82
CA PHE A 218 5.84 -1.96 25.60
C PHE A 218 7.31 -2.26 25.96
N ASP A 219 8.21 -1.35 25.56
CA ASP A 219 9.65 -1.41 25.80
C ASP A 219 10.28 -2.74 25.36
N THR A 220 9.70 -3.34 24.32
CA THR A 220 10.01 -4.71 23.88
C THR A 220 10.19 -4.78 22.38
N VAL A 221 11.15 -5.57 21.92
CA VAL A 221 11.42 -5.87 20.52
C VAL A 221 11.28 -7.36 20.27
N ALA A 222 10.90 -7.72 19.04
CA ALA A 222 10.99 -9.10 18.59
C ALA A 222 12.46 -9.45 18.35
N GLU A 223 12.92 -10.59 18.86
CA GLU A 223 14.28 -11.10 18.64
C GLU A 223 14.32 -12.23 17.61
N GLU A 224 13.30 -13.09 17.58
CA GLU A 224 13.23 -14.24 16.68
C GLU A 224 11.79 -14.67 16.46
N VAL A 225 11.47 -15.10 15.23
CA VAL A 225 10.21 -15.78 14.92
C VAL A 225 10.41 -17.28 15.01
N LEU A 226 9.71 -17.91 15.95
CA LEU A 226 9.73 -19.35 16.19
C LEU A 226 8.67 -20.05 15.36
N GLY A 227 8.99 -21.25 14.89
CA GLY A 227 8.03 -22.02 14.12
C GLY A 227 8.55 -23.38 13.70
N ASP A 228 7.65 -24.18 13.18
CA ASP A 228 7.89 -25.55 12.71
C ASP A 228 7.61 -25.74 11.21
N THR A 229 7.39 -26.97 10.78
CA THR A 229 7.04 -27.30 9.39
C THR A 229 5.67 -26.76 8.96
N LYS A 230 4.77 -26.45 9.92
CA LYS A 230 3.41 -25.96 9.67
C LYS A 230 3.33 -24.43 9.64
N GLY A 231 4.31 -23.72 10.24
CA GLY A 231 4.34 -22.26 10.26
C GLY A 231 4.82 -21.71 11.59
N VAL A 232 4.45 -20.45 11.87
CA VAL A 232 4.79 -19.74 13.12
C VAL A 232 4.10 -20.41 14.31
N THR A 233 4.88 -20.65 15.36
CA THR A 233 4.41 -21.18 16.66
C THR A 233 4.60 -20.19 17.80
N GLY A 234 5.42 -19.17 17.62
CA GLY A 234 5.69 -18.18 18.66
C GLY A 234 6.63 -17.06 18.19
N LEU A 235 6.86 -16.15 19.12
CA LEU A 235 7.77 -15.03 18.96
C LEU A 235 8.62 -14.92 20.21
N LYS A 236 9.93 -14.83 20.04
CA LYS A 236 10.86 -14.52 21.12
C LYS A 236 10.96 -12.99 21.23
N LEU A 237 10.84 -12.47 22.44
CA LEU A 237 10.86 -11.06 22.79
C LEU A 237 12.05 -10.75 23.69
#